data_08b76977fe5bbcbb801b23a5f23ab576
#
_entry.id   08b76977fe5bbcbb801b23a5f23ab576
#
_cell.length_a   1.000
_cell.length_b   1.000
_cell.length_c   1.000
_cell.angle_alpha   90.00
_cell.angle_beta   90.00
_cell.angle_gamma   90.00
#
_symmetry.space_group_name_H-M   'P 1'
#
loop_
_entity.id
_entity.type
_entity.pdbx_description
1 polymer ?
#
loop_
_entity_poly.entity_id
_entity_poly.type
_entity_poly.pdbx_seq_one_letter_code
_entity_poly.pdbx_strand_id
1 'polypeptide(L)'
;MRIKRIEDMKKNIITICMLALGLAACQNDDTDFSAYTGGTMSTANVIYIFYNGTTATVSGDENNYVTINGADVTVNTGAASDSLLLVLSGSTSDGSLLIYRERKFGIKLAGVSIHNNDGPAINNQCGKSLYVEVVSGTTNTLTDGTSYTEQTYQQKGALFSEGQIYFYGSGTLNVTGNTKNAIACDDYIVVDEASITATSSTGHGIKVNDGFWMNSGTLTVDVTGDGCKGISNDSITVISGGTMAITTSGDCVYDAEAADYSSAACIKSDYQFKMTGGMVTLVSSGDGGKGINCDEDVVFSGGTLDVTTTGGNEEAKPKGVKGDTGITVSGGLFKVSVNKSWACDNGTDSDTPADHVTVVGTPTSSTIEKKSVEIIF
;
A
#
# COMPACT_ATOMS: atom_id res chain seq x y z
N MET A 1 -15.60 20.01 -8.80
CA MET A 1 -15.62 18.81 -7.96
C MET A 1 -14.22 18.49 -7.39
N ARG A 2 -13.16 18.54 -8.21
CA ARG A 2 -11.74 18.30 -7.83
C ARG A 2 -11.23 19.23 -6.70
N ILE A 3 -11.53 20.54 -6.77
CA ILE A 3 -11.02 21.54 -5.80
C ILE A 3 -11.60 21.35 -4.39
N LYS A 4 -12.88 20.97 -4.26
CA LYS A 4 -13.50 20.74 -2.95
C LYS A 4 -12.97 19.48 -2.26
N ARG A 5 -12.62 18.46 -3.05
CA ARG A 5 -12.00 17.22 -2.57
C ARG A 5 -10.59 17.47 -2.03
N ILE A 6 -9.83 18.37 -2.67
CA ILE A 6 -8.48 18.77 -2.23
C ILE A 6 -8.54 19.56 -0.90
N GLU A 7 -9.54 20.41 -0.69
CA GLU A 7 -9.70 21.16 0.57
C GLU A 7 -10.14 20.28 1.74
N ASP A 8 -11.01 19.29 1.48
CA ASP A 8 -11.40 18.30 2.50
C ASP A 8 -10.24 17.35 2.83
N MET A 9 -9.42 16.96 1.84
CA MET A 9 -8.18 16.21 2.04
C MET A 9 -7.14 17.00 2.84
N LYS A 10 -6.95 18.30 2.58
CA LYS A 10 -6.03 19.15 3.38
C LYS A 10 -6.41 19.19 4.85
N LYS A 11 -7.69 19.19 5.18
CA LYS A 11 -8.16 19.11 6.59
C LYS A 11 -7.86 17.76 7.23
N ASN A 12 -8.03 16.67 6.49
CA ASN A 12 -7.75 15.31 6.97
C ASN A 12 -6.23 15.07 7.12
N ILE A 13 -5.40 15.57 6.18
CA ILE A 13 -3.94 15.49 6.24
C ILE A 13 -3.37 16.23 7.46
N ILE A 14 -3.91 17.40 7.83
CA ILE A 14 -3.50 18.13 9.03
C ILE A 14 -3.81 17.30 10.29
N THR A 15 -4.92 16.59 10.33
CA THR A 15 -5.30 15.71 11.45
C THR A 15 -4.40 14.47 11.53
N ILE A 16 -3.99 13.90 10.40
CA ILE A 16 -3.14 12.69 10.33
C ILE A 16 -1.66 13.02 10.60
N CYS A 17 -1.15 14.18 10.14
CA CYS A 17 0.20 14.62 10.48
C CYS A 17 0.37 14.91 11.99
N MET A 18 -0.71 15.22 12.72
CA MET A 18 -0.66 15.36 14.18
C MET A 18 -0.65 14.00 14.91
N LEU A 19 -1.03 12.90 14.28
CA LEU A 19 -0.93 11.55 14.86
C LEU A 19 0.52 11.04 14.98
N ALA A 20 1.45 11.58 14.20
CA ALA A 20 2.89 11.28 14.33
C ALA A 20 3.59 12.10 15.44
N LEU A 21 2.91 13.05 16.09
CA LEU A 21 3.49 13.96 17.08
C LEU A 21 2.65 14.22 18.34
N GLY A 22 1.56 13.45 18.57
CA GLY A 22 0.77 13.70 19.77
C GLY A 22 -0.42 12.77 19.92
N LEU A 23 -0.29 11.78 20.75
CA LEU A 23 -1.41 11.00 21.32
C LEU A 23 -2.24 11.85 22.30
N ALA A 24 -2.75 13.02 21.86
CA ALA A 24 -3.71 13.76 22.66
C ALA A 24 -4.59 14.66 21.79
N ALA A 25 -5.84 14.28 21.69
CA ALA A 25 -7.01 15.03 21.23
C ALA A 25 -7.62 14.57 19.89
N CYS A 26 -8.30 13.44 19.93
CA CYS A 26 -9.61 13.29 19.30
C CYS A 26 -10.41 12.32 20.17
N GLN A 27 -11.10 12.84 21.17
CA GLN A 27 -12.15 12.11 21.85
C GLN A 27 -13.35 12.08 20.92
N ASN A 28 -13.57 10.91 20.29
CA ASN A 28 -14.85 10.31 20.00
C ASN A 28 -14.66 8.92 19.38
N ASP A 29 -14.99 7.91 20.12
CA ASP A 29 -15.32 6.51 19.78
C ASP A 29 -14.29 5.61 19.09
N ASP A 30 -13.06 6.06 18.80
CA ASP A 30 -12.04 5.30 18.07
C ASP A 30 -10.76 4.99 18.85
N THR A 31 -10.73 5.13 20.17
CA THR A 31 -9.48 5.17 20.94
C THR A 31 -9.03 3.85 21.56
N ASP A 32 -9.69 2.73 21.34
CA ASP A 32 -9.19 1.45 21.88
C ASP A 32 -8.52 0.56 20.82
N PHE A 33 -7.43 1.07 20.24
CA PHE A 33 -6.48 0.32 19.41
C PHE A 33 -5.81 -0.80 20.21
N SER A 34 -5.68 -0.64 21.53
CA SER A 34 -5.08 -1.65 22.43
C SER A 34 -5.82 -2.97 22.43
N ALA A 35 -7.13 -2.95 22.15
CA ALA A 35 -7.93 -4.17 22.03
C ALA A 35 -7.50 -5.04 20.82
N TYR A 36 -6.93 -4.42 19.78
CA TYR A 36 -6.47 -5.13 18.56
C TYR A 36 -4.96 -5.34 18.51
N THR A 37 -4.16 -4.57 19.24
CA THR A 37 -2.68 -4.59 19.21
C THR A 37 -2.01 -5.23 20.42
N GLY A 38 -2.70 -6.08 21.17
CA GLY A 38 -2.12 -6.84 22.30
C GLY A 38 -2.65 -6.51 23.69
N GLY A 39 -3.69 -5.68 23.81
CA GLY A 39 -4.48 -5.58 25.02
C GLY A 39 -5.27 -6.86 25.25
N THR A 40 -5.53 -7.20 26.52
CA THR A 40 -6.37 -8.34 26.89
C THR A 40 -7.79 -8.14 26.34
N MET A 41 -8.11 -8.84 25.24
CA MET A 41 -9.43 -8.85 24.61
C MET A 41 -10.46 -9.61 25.49
N SER A 42 -10.75 -9.09 26.66
CA SER A 42 -11.71 -9.76 27.58
C SER A 42 -13.17 -9.60 27.18
N THR A 43 -13.47 -8.86 26.11
CA THR A 43 -14.86 -8.53 25.71
C THR A 43 -15.12 -8.62 24.19
N ALA A 44 -14.16 -9.05 23.37
CA ALA A 44 -14.39 -9.21 21.95
C ALA A 44 -15.10 -10.53 21.62
N ASN A 45 -16.03 -10.50 20.69
CA ASN A 45 -16.53 -11.69 20.03
C ASN A 45 -15.44 -12.23 19.11
N VAL A 46 -14.83 -13.36 19.47
CA VAL A 46 -13.75 -14.00 18.72
C VAL A 46 -14.32 -15.15 17.91
N ILE A 47 -14.28 -15.01 16.60
CA ILE A 47 -14.73 -16.04 15.67
C ILE A 47 -13.50 -16.67 14.99
N TYR A 48 -13.37 -17.98 15.12
CA TYR A 48 -12.32 -18.75 14.48
C TYR A 48 -12.84 -19.35 13.19
N ILE A 49 -12.15 -19.10 12.09
CA ILE A 49 -12.44 -19.63 10.75
C ILE A 49 -11.25 -20.49 10.33
N PHE A 50 -11.50 -21.77 10.16
CA PHE A 50 -10.49 -22.75 9.73
C PHE A 50 -10.83 -23.28 8.34
N TYR A 51 -9.96 -23.01 7.37
CA TYR A 51 -10.06 -23.52 6.01
C TYR A 51 -9.44 -24.90 5.91
N ASN A 52 -10.17 -25.85 5.29
CA ASN A 52 -9.72 -27.23 5.13
C ASN A 52 -10.05 -27.75 3.71
N GLY A 53 -9.20 -27.40 2.76
CA GLY A 53 -9.38 -27.77 1.36
C GLY A 53 -10.58 -27.09 0.71
N THR A 54 -11.68 -27.83 0.51
CA THR A 54 -12.90 -27.31 -0.13
C THR A 54 -13.98 -26.88 0.86
N THR A 55 -13.67 -26.82 2.13
CA THR A 55 -14.63 -26.46 3.19
C THR A 55 -14.00 -25.51 4.19
N ALA A 56 -14.85 -24.78 4.90
CA ALA A 56 -14.46 -24.03 6.09
C ALA A 56 -15.28 -24.50 7.30
N THR A 57 -14.69 -24.35 8.49
CA THR A 57 -15.39 -24.56 9.76
C THR A 57 -15.27 -23.32 10.61
N VAL A 58 -16.29 -23.06 11.41
CA VAL A 58 -16.39 -21.87 12.25
C VAL A 58 -16.66 -22.28 13.69
N SER A 59 -16.04 -21.59 14.63
CA SER A 59 -16.32 -21.71 16.07
C SER A 59 -16.28 -20.33 16.73
N GLY A 60 -17.00 -20.17 17.85
CA GLY A 60 -17.12 -18.90 18.56
C GLY A 60 -18.15 -17.92 17.97
N ASP A 61 -18.91 -18.32 16.96
CA ASP A 61 -19.98 -17.51 16.36
C ASP A 61 -21.31 -17.71 17.09
N GLU A 62 -21.38 -17.20 18.31
CA GLU A 62 -22.60 -17.33 19.15
C GLU A 62 -23.78 -16.50 18.62
N ASN A 63 -23.49 -15.49 17.78
CA ASN A 63 -24.48 -14.57 17.23
C ASN A 63 -24.97 -14.95 15.83
N ASN A 64 -24.46 -16.05 15.25
CA ASN A 64 -24.77 -16.50 13.90
C ASN A 64 -24.48 -15.45 12.80
N TYR A 65 -23.34 -14.79 12.90
CA TYR A 65 -22.90 -13.81 11.91
C TYR A 65 -22.29 -14.47 10.65
N VAL A 66 -21.93 -15.75 10.73
CA VAL A 66 -21.17 -16.41 9.68
C VAL A 66 -22.05 -17.37 8.87
N THR A 67 -21.96 -17.23 7.56
CA THR A 67 -22.54 -18.18 6.61
C THR A 67 -21.42 -18.86 5.83
N ILE A 68 -21.49 -20.17 5.65
CA ILE A 68 -20.48 -20.97 4.94
C ILE A 68 -21.16 -21.66 3.74
N ASN A 69 -20.49 -21.59 2.59
CA ASN A 69 -20.81 -22.36 1.40
C ASN A 69 -19.52 -23.00 0.87
N GLY A 70 -19.26 -24.26 1.21
CA GLY A 70 -17.96 -24.86 0.93
C GLY A 70 -16.83 -24.18 1.70
N ALA A 71 -15.89 -23.57 1.00
CA ALA A 71 -14.84 -22.73 1.59
C ALA A 71 -15.09 -21.22 1.41
N ASP A 72 -16.25 -20.83 0.86
CA ASP A 72 -16.67 -19.44 0.85
C ASP A 72 -17.32 -19.07 2.17
N VAL A 73 -16.75 -18.09 2.85
CA VAL A 73 -17.21 -17.63 4.15
C VAL A 73 -17.68 -16.19 4.03
N THR A 74 -18.92 -15.95 4.46
CA THR A 74 -19.47 -14.60 4.58
C THR A 74 -19.71 -14.26 6.05
N VAL A 75 -19.14 -13.16 6.51
CA VAL A 75 -19.37 -12.60 7.84
C VAL A 75 -20.23 -11.36 7.67
N ASN A 76 -21.45 -11.37 8.24
CA ASN A 76 -22.37 -10.24 8.20
C ASN A 76 -22.84 -9.90 9.60
N THR A 77 -22.30 -8.85 10.16
CA THR A 77 -22.69 -8.38 11.50
C THR A 77 -23.58 -7.13 11.45
N GLY A 78 -23.72 -6.50 10.29
CA GLY A 78 -24.41 -5.22 10.14
C GLY A 78 -23.89 -4.19 11.15
N ALA A 79 -24.81 -3.52 11.84
CA ALA A 79 -24.53 -2.48 12.84
C ALA A 79 -24.26 -3.01 14.26
N ALA A 80 -24.02 -4.32 14.44
CA ALA A 80 -23.75 -4.90 15.77
C ALA A 80 -22.62 -4.14 16.48
N SER A 81 -22.82 -3.85 17.77
CA SER A 81 -21.96 -2.96 18.57
C SER A 81 -20.78 -3.68 19.25
N ASP A 82 -20.79 -5.00 19.26
CA ASP A 82 -19.73 -5.82 19.87
C ASP A 82 -18.39 -5.67 19.14
N SER A 83 -17.31 -5.75 19.86
CA SER A 83 -15.97 -5.85 19.27
C SER A 83 -15.86 -7.21 18.58
N LEU A 84 -15.35 -7.24 17.34
CA LEU A 84 -15.19 -8.46 16.55
C LEU A 84 -13.72 -8.70 16.24
N LEU A 85 -13.30 -9.94 16.42
CA LEU A 85 -12.02 -10.47 15.96
C LEU A 85 -12.24 -11.76 15.19
N LEU A 86 -11.79 -11.78 13.93
CA LEU A 86 -11.76 -12.99 13.11
C LEU A 86 -10.35 -13.60 13.16
N VAL A 87 -10.23 -14.87 13.52
CA VAL A 87 -8.96 -15.60 13.51
C VAL A 87 -8.98 -16.60 12.36
N LEU A 88 -8.12 -16.38 11.38
CA LEU A 88 -8.08 -17.18 10.15
C LEU A 88 -6.89 -18.13 10.17
N SER A 89 -7.13 -19.41 9.85
CA SER A 89 -6.09 -20.42 9.75
C SER A 89 -6.45 -21.51 8.76
N GLY A 90 -5.49 -22.40 8.43
CA GLY A 90 -5.68 -23.49 7.48
C GLY A 90 -5.55 -23.06 6.04
N SER A 91 -6.01 -23.88 5.09
CA SER A 91 -5.81 -23.60 3.67
C SER A 91 -6.99 -24.02 2.79
N THR A 92 -7.22 -23.27 1.73
CA THR A 92 -8.16 -23.61 0.65
C THR A 92 -7.56 -23.25 -0.71
N SER A 93 -7.87 -24.09 -1.71
CA SER A 93 -7.50 -23.83 -3.10
C SER A 93 -8.64 -23.19 -3.91
N ASP A 94 -9.81 -23.03 -3.29
CA ASP A 94 -10.95 -22.31 -3.85
C ASP A 94 -11.88 -21.93 -2.71
N GLY A 95 -11.82 -20.68 -2.29
CA GLY A 95 -12.63 -20.14 -1.20
C GLY A 95 -12.32 -18.68 -0.92
N SER A 96 -13.14 -18.07 -0.11
CA SER A 96 -13.10 -16.62 0.13
C SER A 96 -13.51 -16.23 1.55
N LEU A 97 -13.21 -14.97 1.90
CA LEU A 97 -13.77 -14.30 3.06
C LEU A 97 -14.40 -12.97 2.61
N LEU A 98 -15.72 -12.89 2.67
CA LEU A 98 -16.50 -11.68 2.42
C LEU A 98 -17.05 -11.12 3.73
N ILE A 99 -16.86 -9.82 3.97
CA ILE A 99 -17.22 -9.20 5.26
C ILE A 99 -18.12 -7.99 5.03
N TYR A 100 -19.27 -8.00 5.71
CA TYR A 100 -20.18 -6.86 5.83
C TYR A 100 -20.28 -6.44 7.29
N ARG A 101 -19.83 -5.23 7.60
CA ARG A 101 -19.87 -4.66 8.94
C ARG A 101 -19.92 -3.13 8.85
N GLU A 102 -20.48 -2.49 9.88
CA GLU A 102 -20.55 -1.02 9.98
C GLU A 102 -19.61 -0.45 11.06
N ARG A 103 -18.76 -1.28 11.66
CA ARG A 103 -17.85 -0.89 12.74
C ARG A 103 -16.47 -1.47 12.53
N LYS A 104 -15.47 -0.82 13.11
CA LYS A 104 -14.08 -1.32 13.11
C LYS A 104 -13.98 -2.72 13.71
N PHE A 105 -13.02 -3.48 13.24
CA PHE A 105 -12.80 -4.86 13.68
C PHE A 105 -11.37 -5.33 13.39
N GLY A 106 -11.02 -6.52 13.92
CA GLY A 106 -9.73 -7.14 13.71
C GLY A 106 -9.80 -8.44 12.92
N ILE A 107 -8.73 -8.71 12.19
CA ILE A 107 -8.42 -10.01 11.60
C ILE A 107 -7.04 -10.45 12.09
N LYS A 108 -6.92 -11.70 12.59
CA LYS A 108 -5.64 -12.36 12.83
C LYS A 108 -5.38 -13.38 11.74
N LEU A 109 -4.31 -13.20 10.99
CA LEU A 109 -3.81 -14.15 10.02
C LEU A 109 -2.86 -15.11 10.74
N ALA A 110 -3.37 -16.29 11.10
CA ALA A 110 -2.70 -17.26 11.95
C ALA A 110 -2.30 -18.53 11.17
N GLY A 111 -1.57 -18.36 10.07
CA GLY A 111 -1.17 -19.44 9.17
C GLY A 111 -2.30 -19.81 8.19
N VAL A 112 -2.91 -18.81 7.57
CA VAL A 112 -3.97 -19.01 6.58
C VAL A 112 -3.45 -18.93 5.15
N SER A 113 -3.95 -19.80 4.28
CA SER A 113 -3.74 -19.72 2.82
C SER A 113 -5.09 -19.79 2.12
N ILE A 114 -5.48 -18.70 1.46
CA ILE A 114 -6.72 -18.60 0.69
C ILE A 114 -6.37 -18.33 -0.76
N HIS A 115 -6.78 -19.25 -1.66
CA HIS A 115 -6.88 -19.00 -3.08
C HIS A 115 -8.36 -18.96 -3.45
N ASN A 116 -8.76 -17.93 -4.20
CA ASN A 116 -10.13 -17.80 -4.71
C ASN A 116 -10.09 -17.74 -6.24
N ASN A 117 -10.70 -18.69 -6.92
CA ASN A 117 -10.63 -18.83 -8.37
C ASN A 117 -11.41 -17.74 -9.13
N ASP A 118 -12.41 -17.12 -8.50
CA ASP A 118 -13.36 -16.24 -9.17
C ASP A 118 -13.61 -14.89 -8.46
N GLY A 119 -12.74 -14.52 -7.54
CA GLY A 119 -12.84 -13.26 -6.81
C GLY A 119 -11.67 -12.97 -5.86
N PRO A 120 -11.79 -11.96 -5.00
CA PRO A 120 -10.85 -11.69 -3.93
C PRO A 120 -10.73 -12.83 -2.92
N ALA A 121 -9.53 -13.10 -2.42
CA ALA A 121 -9.33 -14.00 -1.29
C ALA A 121 -9.97 -13.45 0.00
N ILE A 122 -9.77 -12.14 0.26
CA ILE A 122 -10.46 -11.41 1.34
C ILE A 122 -11.06 -10.14 0.77
N ASN A 123 -12.36 -9.97 0.98
CA ASN A 123 -13.13 -8.81 0.53
C ASN A 123 -13.87 -8.17 1.70
N ASN A 124 -13.38 -7.03 2.17
CA ASN A 124 -14.00 -6.27 3.25
C ASN A 124 -14.82 -5.10 2.69
N GLN A 125 -16.14 -5.20 2.82
CA GLN A 125 -17.11 -4.16 2.46
C GLN A 125 -17.46 -3.26 3.65
N CYS A 126 -16.58 -3.17 4.66
CA CYS A 126 -16.73 -2.28 5.79
C CYS A 126 -15.90 -1.01 5.58
N GLY A 127 -16.55 0.14 5.47
CA GLY A 127 -15.89 1.45 5.37
C GLY A 127 -15.30 1.97 6.70
N LYS A 128 -14.97 1.09 7.66
CA LYS A 128 -14.33 1.41 8.94
C LYS A 128 -13.02 0.67 9.08
N SER A 129 -12.22 1.08 10.07
CA SER A 129 -10.87 0.54 10.29
C SER A 129 -10.85 -0.99 10.40
N LEU A 130 -10.02 -1.59 9.56
CA LEU A 130 -9.64 -2.99 9.60
C LEU A 130 -8.23 -3.13 10.17
N TYR A 131 -8.10 -3.82 11.30
CA TYR A 131 -6.83 -4.14 11.94
C TYR A 131 -6.41 -5.56 11.58
N VAL A 132 -5.32 -5.71 10.83
CA VAL A 132 -4.80 -7.00 10.35
C VAL A 132 -3.53 -7.35 11.12
N GLU A 133 -3.65 -8.28 12.07
CA GLU A 133 -2.50 -8.88 12.74
C GLU A 133 -1.93 -10.00 11.88
N VAL A 134 -0.68 -9.86 11.46
CA VAL A 134 0.08 -10.94 10.85
C VAL A 134 0.83 -11.66 11.98
N VAL A 135 0.27 -12.78 12.42
CA VAL A 135 0.72 -13.46 13.65
C VAL A 135 2.17 -13.90 13.56
N SER A 136 2.96 -13.58 14.56
CA SER A 136 4.39 -13.90 14.61
C SER A 136 4.67 -15.38 14.37
N GLY A 137 5.69 -15.68 13.56
CA GLY A 137 6.09 -17.04 13.22
C GLY A 137 5.15 -17.75 12.23
N THR A 138 4.12 -17.08 11.69
CA THR A 138 3.24 -17.63 10.66
C THR A 138 3.56 -17.08 9.28
N THR A 139 3.25 -17.88 8.26
CA THR A 139 3.22 -17.44 6.86
C THR A 139 1.77 -17.54 6.37
N ASN A 140 1.29 -16.45 5.80
CA ASN A 140 -0.08 -16.32 5.31
C ASN A 140 -0.03 -15.99 3.81
N THR A 141 -0.96 -16.54 3.05
CA THR A 141 -1.00 -16.36 1.59
C THR A 141 -2.43 -16.05 1.14
N LEU A 142 -2.59 -14.99 0.38
CA LEU A 142 -3.85 -14.59 -0.22
C LEU A 142 -3.65 -14.45 -1.72
N THR A 143 -4.45 -15.16 -2.50
CA THR A 143 -4.33 -15.17 -3.95
C THR A 143 -5.72 -15.15 -4.58
N ASP A 144 -5.94 -14.28 -5.54
CA ASP A 144 -7.14 -14.28 -6.37
C ASP A 144 -6.98 -15.17 -7.63
N GLY A 145 -8.08 -15.40 -8.31
CA GLY A 145 -8.10 -16.10 -9.61
C GLY A 145 -7.67 -15.20 -10.76
N THR A 146 -7.71 -15.76 -11.97
CA THR A 146 -7.39 -15.06 -13.22
C THR A 146 -8.59 -14.32 -13.84
N SER A 147 -9.74 -14.38 -13.21
CA SER A 147 -10.96 -13.65 -13.58
C SER A 147 -11.83 -13.49 -12.34
N TYR A 148 -12.66 -12.43 -12.33
CA TYR A 148 -13.63 -12.21 -11.26
C TYR A 148 -15.04 -12.45 -11.78
N THR A 149 -15.85 -13.20 -11.04
CA THR A 149 -17.30 -13.23 -11.23
C THR A 149 -17.87 -11.88 -10.81
N GLU A 150 -18.65 -11.26 -11.69
CA GLU A 150 -19.27 -9.96 -11.44
C GLU A 150 -20.20 -10.02 -10.22
N GLN A 151 -20.06 -9.08 -9.32
CA GLN A 151 -20.84 -8.95 -8.11
C GLN A 151 -21.43 -7.54 -8.00
N THR A 152 -22.41 -7.37 -7.12
CA THR A 152 -23.00 -6.06 -6.81
C THR A 152 -22.14 -5.21 -5.87
N TYR A 153 -21.15 -5.81 -5.24
CA TYR A 153 -20.17 -5.17 -4.36
C TYR A 153 -18.82 -5.01 -5.07
N GLN A 154 -17.99 -4.16 -4.51
CA GLN A 154 -16.69 -3.84 -5.09
C GLN A 154 -15.69 -4.99 -4.92
N GLN A 155 -14.86 -5.20 -5.94
CA GLN A 155 -13.79 -6.20 -6.00
C GLN A 155 -12.57 -5.55 -6.66
N LYS A 156 -11.58 -5.11 -5.88
CA LYS A 156 -10.47 -4.30 -6.39
C LYS A 156 -9.10 -4.94 -6.27
N GLY A 157 -8.98 -6.06 -5.58
CA GLY A 157 -7.71 -6.76 -5.37
C GLY A 157 -7.90 -8.10 -4.66
N ALA A 158 -6.83 -8.90 -4.58
CA ALA A 158 -6.84 -10.18 -3.86
C ALA A 158 -7.14 -9.99 -2.36
N LEU A 159 -6.61 -8.92 -1.76
CA LEU A 159 -7.07 -8.37 -0.48
C LEU A 159 -7.65 -6.98 -0.76
N PHE A 160 -8.94 -6.82 -0.53
CA PHE A 160 -9.63 -5.55 -0.69
C PHE A 160 -10.32 -5.10 0.60
N SER A 161 -10.27 -3.79 0.87
CA SER A 161 -11.00 -3.14 1.97
C SER A 161 -11.58 -1.80 1.53
N GLU A 162 -12.87 -1.56 1.78
CA GLU A 162 -13.48 -0.23 1.63
C GLU A 162 -12.97 0.77 2.68
N GLY A 163 -12.68 0.31 3.89
CA GLY A 163 -12.11 1.14 4.96
C GLY A 163 -10.61 0.93 5.12
N GLN A 164 -10.00 1.78 5.91
CA GLN A 164 -8.56 1.80 6.16
C GLN A 164 -8.03 0.48 6.72
N ILE A 165 -6.80 0.11 6.32
CA ILE A 165 -6.13 -1.09 6.77
C ILE A 165 -4.92 -0.72 7.63
N TYR A 166 -4.83 -1.32 8.81
CA TYR A 166 -3.64 -1.29 9.66
C TYR A 166 -3.02 -2.69 9.71
N PHE A 167 -1.87 -2.88 9.07
CA PHE A 167 -1.07 -4.10 9.18
C PHE A 167 -0.10 -4.00 10.34
N TYR A 168 -0.09 -5.00 11.22
CA TYR A 168 0.83 -5.09 12.36
C TYR A 168 1.17 -6.54 12.67
N GLY A 169 2.11 -6.74 13.62
CA GLY A 169 2.63 -8.06 13.98
C GLY A 169 3.76 -8.52 13.07
N SER A 170 4.59 -9.45 13.55
CA SER A 170 5.87 -9.79 12.93
C SER A 170 5.85 -11.08 12.08
N GLY A 171 4.68 -11.51 11.65
CA GLY A 171 4.53 -12.64 10.71
C GLY A 171 4.75 -12.22 9.25
N THR A 172 4.54 -13.18 8.34
CA THR A 172 4.67 -12.99 6.89
C THR A 172 3.32 -13.06 6.20
N LEU A 173 3.03 -12.11 5.32
CA LEU A 173 1.85 -12.08 4.46
C LEU A 173 2.29 -11.95 2.99
N ASN A 174 1.90 -12.93 2.18
CA ASN A 174 2.08 -12.92 0.73
C ASN A 174 0.73 -12.69 0.06
N VAL A 175 0.64 -11.68 -0.80
CA VAL A 175 -0.60 -11.37 -1.54
C VAL A 175 -0.30 -11.32 -3.03
N THR A 176 -1.04 -12.11 -3.81
CA THR A 176 -0.90 -12.15 -5.27
C THR A 176 -2.19 -11.73 -5.94
N GLY A 177 -2.12 -10.66 -6.73
CA GLY A 177 -3.21 -10.19 -7.59
C GLY A 177 -2.99 -10.63 -9.03
N ASN A 178 -3.81 -11.59 -9.48
CA ASN A 178 -3.76 -12.11 -10.86
C ASN A 178 -4.75 -11.39 -11.78
N THR A 179 -5.86 -10.89 -11.25
CA THR A 179 -6.90 -10.20 -12.01
C THR A 179 -6.82 -8.69 -11.86
N LYS A 180 -6.54 -8.21 -10.65
CA LYS A 180 -6.49 -6.78 -10.30
C LYS A 180 -5.27 -6.51 -9.41
N ASN A 181 -5.41 -5.58 -8.46
CA ASN A 181 -4.34 -5.25 -7.53
C ASN A 181 -4.07 -6.43 -6.56
N ALA A 182 -2.86 -6.55 -6.05
CA ALA A 182 -2.64 -7.49 -4.96
C ALA A 182 -3.37 -7.01 -3.69
N ILE A 183 -3.12 -5.78 -3.26
CA ILE A 183 -3.81 -5.15 -2.13
C ILE A 183 -4.51 -3.88 -2.62
N ALA A 184 -5.78 -3.71 -2.27
CA ALA A 184 -6.52 -2.47 -2.56
C ALA A 184 -7.27 -1.97 -1.34
N CYS A 185 -7.30 -0.64 -1.16
CA CYS A 185 -7.99 0.02 -0.06
C CYS A 185 -8.59 1.34 -0.55
N ASP A 186 -9.87 1.57 -0.27
CA ASP A 186 -10.55 2.81 -0.67
C ASP A 186 -10.28 3.99 0.27
N ASP A 187 -9.59 3.75 1.36
CA ASP A 187 -9.16 4.76 2.33
C ASP A 187 -7.61 4.74 2.38
N TYR A 188 -6.97 4.52 3.51
CA TYR A 188 -5.52 4.51 3.63
C TYR A 188 -4.96 3.20 4.20
N ILE A 189 -3.66 2.96 4.00
CA ILE A 189 -2.93 1.81 4.55
C ILE A 189 -1.81 2.30 5.47
N VAL A 190 -1.70 1.64 6.63
CA VAL A 190 -0.55 1.77 7.55
C VAL A 190 0.11 0.41 7.71
N VAL A 191 1.44 0.37 7.55
CA VAL A 191 2.26 -0.83 7.79
C VAL A 191 3.14 -0.61 9.01
N ASP A 192 3.01 -1.50 9.99
CA ASP A 192 3.79 -1.50 11.21
C ASP A 192 4.22 -2.93 11.60
N GLU A 193 5.51 -3.19 11.68
CA GLU A 193 6.17 -4.48 11.99
C GLU A 193 5.93 -5.63 10.99
N ALA A 194 4.86 -5.64 10.23
CA ALA A 194 4.52 -6.76 9.33
C ALA A 194 5.56 -6.95 8.20
N SER A 195 5.74 -8.22 7.80
CA SER A 195 6.49 -8.57 6.59
C SER A 195 5.49 -8.90 5.47
N ILE A 196 5.39 -8.01 4.48
CA ILE A 196 4.39 -8.10 3.40
C ILE A 196 5.09 -8.24 2.06
N THR A 197 4.66 -9.23 1.26
CA THR A 197 5.02 -9.33 -0.16
C THR A 197 3.75 -9.18 -0.99
N ALA A 198 3.72 -8.22 -1.91
CA ALA A 198 2.62 -7.98 -2.83
C ALA A 198 3.09 -8.11 -4.28
N THR A 199 2.47 -9.02 -5.04
CA THR A 199 2.82 -9.26 -6.44
C THR A 199 1.61 -9.07 -7.34
N SER A 200 1.79 -8.46 -8.51
CA SER A 200 0.73 -8.36 -9.51
C SER A 200 1.30 -8.31 -10.93
N SER A 201 0.64 -9.01 -11.85
CA SER A 201 0.97 -8.97 -13.27
C SER A 201 -0.04 -8.18 -14.12
N THR A 202 -1.16 -7.76 -13.55
CA THR A 202 -2.27 -7.13 -14.27
C THR A 202 -2.73 -5.81 -13.66
N GLY A 203 -2.45 -5.61 -12.36
CA GLY A 203 -2.82 -4.42 -11.61
C GLY A 203 -1.65 -3.86 -10.81
N HIS A 204 -1.95 -2.97 -9.89
CA HIS A 204 -0.93 -2.43 -8.98
C HIS A 204 -0.59 -3.45 -7.88
N GLY A 205 0.61 -3.35 -7.32
CA GLY A 205 0.94 -4.09 -6.10
C GLY A 205 0.03 -3.65 -4.95
N ILE A 206 0.02 -2.35 -4.67
CA ILE A 206 -0.84 -1.73 -3.66
C ILE A 206 -1.54 -0.52 -4.28
N LYS A 207 -2.87 -0.51 -4.28
CA LYS A 207 -3.68 0.66 -4.67
C LYS A 207 -4.44 1.18 -3.46
N VAL A 208 -4.24 2.46 -3.14
CA VAL A 208 -4.97 3.14 -2.06
C VAL A 208 -5.48 4.50 -2.55
N ASN A 209 -6.57 5.01 -1.95
CA ASN A 209 -7.11 6.30 -2.36
C ASN A 209 -6.51 7.46 -1.54
N ASP A 210 -6.43 7.33 -0.20
CA ASP A 210 -6.12 8.47 0.66
C ASP A 210 -4.68 8.53 1.16
N GLY A 211 -3.93 7.44 1.06
CA GLY A 211 -2.51 7.47 1.35
C GLY A 211 -1.91 6.18 1.89
N PHE A 212 -0.58 6.14 1.93
CA PHE A 212 0.20 4.99 2.37
C PHE A 212 1.24 5.43 3.40
N TRP A 213 1.26 4.76 4.56
CA TRP A 213 2.24 5.00 5.63
C TRP A 213 3.00 3.71 5.95
N MET A 214 4.33 3.82 6.00
CA MET A 214 5.20 2.76 6.50
C MET A 214 6.02 3.26 7.68
N ASN A 215 5.75 2.70 8.87
CA ASN A 215 6.45 3.05 10.10
C ASN A 215 7.59 2.07 10.40
N SER A 216 7.39 0.79 10.12
CA SER A 216 8.36 -0.28 10.37
C SER A 216 8.03 -1.52 9.55
N GLY A 217 8.72 -2.65 9.79
CA GLY A 217 8.49 -3.90 9.07
C GLY A 217 9.21 -4.00 7.74
N THR A 218 8.75 -4.90 6.88
CA THR A 218 9.31 -5.15 5.56
C THR A 218 8.22 -5.18 4.50
N LEU A 219 8.38 -4.45 3.42
CA LEU A 219 7.49 -4.47 2.28
C LEU A 219 8.28 -4.79 1.00
N THR A 220 7.90 -5.87 0.34
CA THR A 220 8.41 -6.22 -0.99
C THR A 220 7.25 -6.16 -1.99
N VAL A 221 7.45 -5.45 -3.08
CA VAL A 221 6.43 -5.35 -4.14
C VAL A 221 7.07 -5.66 -5.49
N ASP A 222 6.44 -6.55 -6.26
CA ASP A 222 6.87 -6.89 -7.62
C ASP A 222 5.68 -6.79 -8.57
N VAL A 223 5.80 -5.91 -9.57
CA VAL A 223 4.73 -5.62 -10.54
C VAL A 223 5.29 -5.69 -11.95
N THR A 224 4.65 -6.52 -12.78
CA THR A 224 5.10 -6.74 -14.16
C THR A 224 4.14 -6.19 -15.21
N GLY A 225 2.94 -5.76 -14.83
CA GLY A 225 1.94 -5.23 -15.74
C GLY A 225 2.29 -3.85 -16.30
N ASP A 226 1.97 -3.64 -17.59
CA ASP A 226 2.19 -2.34 -18.26
C ASP A 226 1.32 -1.24 -17.63
N GLY A 227 1.90 -0.05 -17.47
CA GLY A 227 1.26 1.09 -16.82
C GLY A 227 0.97 0.90 -15.32
N CYS A 228 1.29 -0.27 -14.73
CA CYS A 228 1.01 -0.57 -13.35
C CYS A 228 2.07 0.00 -12.39
N LYS A 229 1.69 0.19 -11.13
CA LYS A 229 2.53 0.81 -10.10
C LYS A 229 2.77 -0.18 -8.95
N GLY A 230 3.94 -0.12 -8.34
CA GLY A 230 4.19 -0.83 -7.10
C GLY A 230 3.23 -0.36 -6.00
N ILE A 231 3.30 0.91 -5.64
CA ILE A 231 2.31 1.60 -4.81
C ILE A 231 1.69 2.74 -5.62
N SER A 232 0.37 2.81 -5.66
CA SER A 232 -0.38 3.91 -6.27
C SER A 232 -1.35 4.49 -5.26
N ASN A 233 -1.23 5.80 -4.99
CA ASN A 233 -2.20 6.49 -4.15
C ASN A 233 -2.56 7.86 -4.73
N ASP A 234 -3.78 8.30 -4.40
CA ASP A 234 -4.31 9.57 -4.88
C ASP A 234 -3.98 10.74 -3.90
N SER A 235 -3.10 10.51 -2.92
CA SER A 235 -2.71 11.50 -1.93
C SER A 235 -1.23 11.38 -1.57
N ILE A 236 -0.87 10.88 -0.39
CA ILE A 236 0.48 10.94 0.18
C ILE A 236 1.09 9.56 0.43
N THR A 237 2.39 9.42 0.16
CA THR A 237 3.21 8.32 0.69
C THR A 237 4.15 8.86 1.75
N VAL A 238 4.11 8.27 2.95
CA VAL A 238 5.01 8.62 4.07
C VAL A 238 5.78 7.38 4.51
N ILE A 239 7.11 7.47 4.53
CA ILE A 239 7.99 6.42 5.02
C ILE A 239 8.82 7.00 6.18
N SER A 240 8.57 6.49 7.38
CA SER A 240 9.27 6.89 8.59
C SER A 240 10.24 5.84 9.10
N GLY A 241 10.13 4.58 8.62
CA GLY A 241 10.99 3.48 9.02
C GLY A 241 10.76 2.23 8.18
N GLY A 242 11.36 1.11 8.59
CA GLY A 242 11.25 -0.19 7.92
C GLY A 242 12.14 -0.35 6.70
N THR A 243 11.93 -1.45 5.99
CA THR A 243 12.64 -1.78 4.75
C THR A 243 11.64 -2.00 3.61
N MET A 244 11.81 -1.28 2.52
CA MET A 244 10.93 -1.37 1.34
C MET A 244 11.76 -1.69 0.10
N ALA A 245 11.33 -2.68 -0.67
CA ALA A 245 11.88 -3.01 -1.97
C ALA A 245 10.74 -3.10 -2.99
N ILE A 246 10.79 -2.29 -4.05
CA ILE A 246 9.77 -2.30 -5.11
C ILE A 246 10.44 -2.47 -6.46
N THR A 247 9.96 -3.44 -7.24
CA THR A 247 10.37 -3.65 -8.62
C THR A 247 9.16 -3.48 -9.55
N THR A 248 9.33 -2.73 -10.62
CA THR A 248 8.35 -2.64 -11.72
C THR A 248 9.05 -2.91 -13.05
N SER A 249 8.47 -3.77 -13.89
CA SER A 249 9.06 -4.13 -15.20
C SER A 249 8.13 -3.87 -16.38
N GLY A 250 6.87 -3.51 -16.15
CA GLY A 250 5.92 -3.14 -17.20
C GLY A 250 6.31 -1.86 -17.92
N ASP A 251 5.94 -1.75 -19.19
CA ASP A 251 6.14 -0.56 -20.02
C ASP A 251 5.09 0.52 -19.73
N CYS A 252 5.31 1.72 -20.26
CA CYS A 252 4.29 2.76 -20.25
C CYS A 252 3.15 2.41 -21.22
N VAL A 253 1.94 2.87 -20.91
CA VAL A 253 0.72 2.67 -21.72
C VAL A 253 0.14 4.01 -22.09
N TYR A 254 -0.21 4.19 -23.37
CA TYR A 254 -0.89 5.41 -23.83
C TYR A 254 -2.32 5.47 -23.27
N ASP A 255 -2.61 6.52 -22.54
CA ASP A 255 -3.96 6.85 -22.05
C ASP A 255 -4.62 7.83 -22.99
N ALA A 256 -5.61 7.36 -23.76
CA ALA A 256 -6.31 8.17 -24.75
C ALA A 256 -7.20 9.27 -24.13
N GLU A 257 -7.64 9.09 -22.86
CA GLU A 257 -8.46 10.09 -22.17
C GLU A 257 -7.58 11.25 -21.67
N ALA A 258 -6.38 10.93 -21.16
CA ALA A 258 -5.40 11.92 -20.75
C ALA A 258 -4.60 12.51 -21.92
N ALA A 259 -4.63 11.86 -23.08
CA ALA A 259 -3.77 12.11 -24.25
C ALA A 259 -2.27 12.11 -23.88
N ASP A 260 -1.86 11.23 -22.97
CA ASP A 260 -0.50 11.09 -22.46
C ASP A 260 -0.21 9.63 -22.09
N TYR A 261 1.06 9.34 -21.75
CA TYR A 261 1.48 8.01 -21.35
C TYR A 261 1.40 7.82 -19.81
N SER A 262 0.70 6.79 -19.37
CA SER A 262 0.73 6.30 -18.00
C SER A 262 1.94 5.39 -17.83
N SER A 263 2.96 5.85 -17.11
CA SER A 263 4.18 5.09 -16.86
C SER A 263 3.98 4.03 -15.78
N ALA A 264 4.63 2.87 -15.91
CA ALA A 264 4.89 2.06 -14.73
C ALA A 264 5.78 2.85 -13.75
N ALA A 265 5.50 2.74 -12.46
CA ALA A 265 6.27 3.44 -11.42
C ALA A 265 6.36 2.60 -10.14
N CYS A 266 7.50 2.63 -9.46
CA CYS A 266 7.57 1.95 -8.18
C CYS A 266 6.63 2.60 -7.16
N ILE A 267 6.61 3.94 -7.08
CA ILE A 267 5.69 4.69 -6.22
C ILE A 267 5.06 5.82 -7.02
N LYS A 268 3.73 5.88 -7.04
CA LYS A 268 2.95 7.00 -7.54
C LYS A 268 2.17 7.62 -6.39
N SER A 269 2.32 8.94 -6.21
CA SER A 269 1.56 9.74 -5.25
C SER A 269 1.04 11.00 -5.93
N ASP A 270 -0.25 11.29 -5.83
CA ASP A 270 -0.82 12.45 -6.50
C ASP A 270 -0.54 13.77 -5.76
N TYR A 271 -0.19 13.71 -4.46
CA TYR A 271 0.07 14.92 -3.69
C TYR A 271 1.51 15.00 -3.18
N GLN A 272 1.99 14.04 -2.37
CA GLN A 272 3.33 14.13 -1.78
C GLN A 272 3.97 12.76 -1.57
N PHE A 273 5.28 12.69 -1.80
CA PHE A 273 6.13 11.64 -1.25
C PHE A 273 7.01 12.23 -0.14
N LYS A 274 6.98 11.62 1.04
CA LYS A 274 7.79 12.05 2.18
C LYS A 274 8.52 10.86 2.81
N MET A 275 9.83 10.99 2.96
CA MET A 275 10.64 10.00 3.65
C MET A 275 11.49 10.66 4.75
N THR A 276 11.38 10.13 5.98
CA THR A 276 12.10 10.62 7.15
C THR A 276 13.00 9.57 7.76
N GLY A 277 12.91 8.32 7.33
CA GLY A 277 13.69 7.19 7.84
C GLY A 277 13.47 5.93 7.00
N GLY A 278 14.05 4.82 7.44
CA GLY A 278 13.94 3.52 6.76
C GLY A 278 14.96 3.32 5.63
N MET A 279 14.83 2.18 4.96
CA MET A 279 15.63 1.80 3.80
C MET A 279 14.71 1.47 2.63
N VAL A 280 14.82 2.21 1.54
CA VAL A 280 13.96 2.08 0.35
C VAL A 280 14.82 1.82 -0.88
N THR A 281 14.54 0.73 -1.59
CA THR A 281 15.14 0.38 -2.87
C THR A 281 14.06 0.28 -3.93
N LEU A 282 14.17 1.06 -4.99
CA LEU A 282 13.22 1.12 -6.10
C LEU A 282 13.91 0.79 -7.41
N VAL A 283 13.38 -0.18 -8.15
CA VAL A 283 13.91 -0.57 -9.46
C VAL A 283 12.77 -0.55 -10.48
N SER A 284 12.91 0.27 -11.54
CA SER A 284 11.96 0.32 -12.65
C SER A 284 12.68 0.05 -13.96
N SER A 285 12.27 -0.99 -14.70
CA SER A 285 13.00 -1.46 -15.89
C SER A 285 12.23 -1.35 -17.20
N GLY A 286 10.91 -1.12 -17.18
CA GLY A 286 10.11 -0.94 -18.39
C GLY A 286 10.34 0.40 -19.08
N ASP A 287 9.92 0.50 -20.35
CA ASP A 287 10.02 1.75 -21.12
C ASP A 287 9.20 2.86 -20.46
N GLY A 288 9.77 4.06 -20.37
CA GLY A 288 9.16 5.20 -19.67
C GLY A 288 8.97 5.04 -18.17
N GLY A 289 9.52 3.97 -17.56
CA GLY A 289 9.35 3.64 -16.16
C GLY A 289 9.89 4.71 -15.20
N LYS A 290 9.33 4.79 -13.99
CA LYS A 290 9.72 5.76 -12.96
C LYS A 290 9.98 5.08 -11.61
N GLY A 291 10.96 5.56 -10.87
CA GLY A 291 11.15 5.16 -9.48
C GLY A 291 10.06 5.78 -8.59
N ILE A 292 10.08 7.10 -8.45
CA ILE A 292 9.03 7.87 -7.80
C ILE A 292 8.38 8.81 -8.82
N ASN A 293 7.06 8.80 -8.87
CA ASN A 293 6.25 9.71 -9.68
C ASN A 293 5.27 10.44 -8.76
N CYS A 294 5.62 11.65 -8.37
CA CYS A 294 4.80 12.50 -7.52
C CYS A 294 4.31 13.70 -8.33
N ASP A 295 3.02 14.04 -8.23
CA ASP A 295 2.47 15.18 -8.97
C ASP A 295 2.70 16.51 -8.24
N GLU A 296 3.12 16.48 -6.96
CA GLU A 296 3.56 17.66 -6.22
C GLU A 296 4.97 17.41 -5.63
N ASP A 297 5.13 17.52 -4.32
CA ASP A 297 6.43 17.56 -3.66
C ASP A 297 7.02 16.19 -3.32
N VAL A 298 8.31 16.03 -3.54
CA VAL A 298 9.13 14.97 -2.98
C VAL A 298 10.02 15.55 -1.86
N VAL A 299 9.83 15.05 -0.63
CA VAL A 299 10.58 15.49 0.54
C VAL A 299 11.34 14.32 1.16
N PHE A 300 12.65 14.35 1.06
CA PHE A 300 13.55 13.37 1.66
C PHE A 300 14.38 14.04 2.77
N SER A 301 14.21 13.59 4.01
CA SER A 301 14.89 14.18 5.18
C SER A 301 15.64 13.18 6.04
N GLY A 302 15.66 11.89 5.65
CA GLY A 302 16.41 10.88 6.38
C GLY A 302 16.17 9.46 5.86
N GLY A 303 17.00 8.52 6.33
CA GLY A 303 17.00 7.13 5.86
C GLY A 303 17.90 6.92 4.65
N THR A 304 17.66 5.84 3.93
CA THR A 304 18.37 5.47 2.70
C THR A 304 17.36 5.26 1.57
N LEU A 305 17.48 6.04 0.51
CA LEU A 305 16.73 5.89 -0.73
C LEU A 305 17.70 5.55 -1.87
N ASP A 306 17.54 4.37 -2.50
CA ASP A 306 18.27 3.95 -3.69
C ASP A 306 17.28 3.68 -4.83
N VAL A 307 17.35 4.49 -5.87
CA VAL A 307 16.43 4.42 -7.03
C VAL A 307 17.23 4.13 -8.28
N THR A 308 16.84 3.09 -9.02
CA THR A 308 17.42 2.73 -10.30
C THR A 308 16.34 2.57 -11.37
N THR A 309 16.48 3.30 -12.48
CA THR A 309 15.58 3.20 -13.64
C THR A 309 16.40 2.82 -14.86
N THR A 310 16.14 1.63 -15.44
CA THR A 310 16.94 1.10 -16.55
C THR A 310 16.21 1.07 -17.88
N GLY A 311 14.90 1.38 -17.90
CA GLY A 311 14.04 1.34 -19.08
C GLY A 311 14.45 2.28 -20.21
N GLY A 312 13.86 2.05 -21.38
CA GLY A 312 13.97 2.87 -22.55
C GLY A 312 13.22 4.21 -22.45
N ASN A 313 13.24 4.98 -23.52
CA ASN A 313 12.50 6.24 -23.65
C ASN A 313 11.89 6.40 -25.04
N GLU A 314 11.43 5.30 -25.59
CA GLU A 314 10.88 5.27 -26.93
C GLU A 314 9.51 5.96 -26.97
N GLU A 315 8.65 5.67 -26.02
CA GLU A 315 7.31 6.22 -25.89
C GLU A 315 7.24 7.32 -24.82
N ALA A 316 7.75 7.08 -23.63
CA ALA A 316 7.78 8.05 -22.53
C ALA A 316 9.17 8.18 -21.92
N LYS A 317 9.45 9.32 -21.29
CA LYS A 317 10.74 9.57 -20.65
C LYS A 317 10.83 8.92 -19.27
N PRO A 318 11.73 7.95 -19.05
CA PRO A 318 11.94 7.41 -17.72
C PRO A 318 12.51 8.47 -16.77
N LYS A 319 12.18 8.37 -15.49
CA LYS A 319 12.68 9.26 -14.44
C LYS A 319 13.08 8.43 -13.22
N GLY A 320 14.12 8.83 -12.54
CA GLY A 320 14.43 8.27 -11.23
C GLY A 320 13.41 8.76 -10.21
N VAL A 321 13.44 10.05 -9.91
CA VAL A 321 12.50 10.73 -9.02
C VAL A 321 11.89 11.90 -9.78
N LYS A 322 10.55 11.95 -9.83
CA LYS A 322 9.77 13.06 -10.37
C LYS A 322 8.91 13.66 -9.25
N GLY A 323 8.96 14.98 -9.11
CA GLY A 323 8.11 15.76 -8.21
C GLY A 323 7.80 17.10 -8.84
N ASP A 324 6.58 17.29 -9.38
CA ASP A 324 6.26 18.38 -10.28
C ASP A 324 6.34 19.79 -9.65
N THR A 325 6.34 19.90 -8.32
CA THR A 325 6.48 21.18 -7.63
C THR A 325 7.80 21.31 -6.86
N GLY A 326 8.52 20.22 -6.65
CA GLY A 326 9.84 20.26 -6.01
C GLY A 326 10.36 18.91 -5.56
N ILE A 327 11.68 18.83 -5.46
CA ILE A 327 12.40 17.73 -4.83
C ILE A 327 13.34 18.33 -3.79
N THR A 328 13.10 18.06 -2.51
CA THR A 328 13.90 18.57 -1.39
C THR A 328 14.62 17.45 -0.68
N VAL A 329 15.93 17.56 -0.52
CA VAL A 329 16.81 16.62 0.18
C VAL A 329 17.52 17.31 1.33
N SER A 330 17.34 16.82 2.57
CA SER A 330 17.87 17.49 3.78
C SER A 330 18.51 16.56 4.81
N GLY A 331 18.70 15.26 4.50
CA GLY A 331 19.32 14.30 5.41
C GLY A 331 19.43 12.90 4.79
N GLY A 332 20.20 12.00 5.40
CA GLY A 332 20.33 10.61 5.01
C GLY A 332 21.16 10.36 3.73
N LEU A 333 20.90 9.23 3.08
CA LEU A 333 21.49 8.87 1.78
C LEU A 333 20.40 8.89 0.69
N PHE A 334 20.50 9.84 -0.21
CA PHE A 334 19.64 9.95 -1.39
C PHE A 334 20.45 9.58 -2.64
N LYS A 335 20.12 8.47 -3.26
CA LYS A 335 20.83 7.96 -4.44
C LYS A 335 19.84 7.61 -5.53
N VAL A 336 20.05 8.17 -6.71
CA VAL A 336 19.19 8.00 -7.87
C VAL A 336 20.03 7.82 -9.12
N SER A 337 19.74 6.80 -9.90
CA SER A 337 20.35 6.56 -11.20
C SER A 337 19.31 6.25 -12.27
N VAL A 338 19.51 6.77 -13.48
CA VAL A 338 18.64 6.53 -14.63
C VAL A 338 19.46 6.28 -15.89
N ASN A 339 19.09 5.27 -16.66
CA ASN A 339 19.76 4.96 -17.93
C ASN A 339 19.53 6.06 -18.98
N LYS A 340 18.31 6.56 -19.05
CA LYS A 340 17.87 7.60 -20.01
C LYS A 340 17.21 8.75 -19.25
N SER A 341 17.18 9.96 -19.86
CA SER A 341 16.49 11.13 -19.32
C SER A 341 17.09 11.67 -17.98
N TRP A 342 16.27 12.05 -16.98
CA TRP A 342 16.68 12.78 -15.79
C TRP A 342 16.60 11.88 -14.53
N ALA A 343 17.66 11.87 -13.72
CA ALA A 343 17.62 11.23 -12.40
C ALA A 343 16.60 11.90 -11.48
N CYS A 344 16.65 13.23 -11.40
CA CYS A 344 15.65 14.04 -10.72
C CYS A 344 14.97 14.98 -11.73
N ASP A 345 13.65 15.14 -11.60
CA ASP A 345 12.86 16.04 -12.44
C ASP A 345 11.79 16.72 -11.56
N ASN A 346 11.95 18.02 -11.37
CA ASN A 346 11.04 18.84 -10.56
C ASN A 346 10.15 19.77 -11.40
N GLY A 347 9.94 19.42 -12.68
CA GLY A 347 9.12 20.19 -13.59
C GLY A 347 9.77 21.47 -14.13
N THR A 348 11.02 21.78 -13.77
CA THR A 348 11.72 22.93 -14.36
C THR A 348 12.21 22.62 -15.77
N ASP A 349 12.24 23.65 -16.63
CA ASP A 349 12.81 23.59 -17.98
C ASP A 349 14.34 23.76 -18.00
N SER A 350 15.00 23.86 -16.85
CA SER A 350 16.45 24.02 -16.77
C SER A 350 17.22 22.81 -17.30
N ASP A 351 18.28 23.06 -18.04
CA ASP A 351 19.26 22.02 -18.44
C ASP A 351 20.35 21.78 -17.39
N THR A 352 20.33 22.53 -16.28
CA THR A 352 21.28 22.41 -15.16
C THR A 352 20.81 21.38 -14.15
N PRO A 353 21.48 20.23 -13.95
CA PRO A 353 21.02 19.18 -13.04
C PRO A 353 20.78 19.65 -11.61
N ALA A 354 21.55 20.60 -11.12
CA ALA A 354 21.40 21.14 -9.75
C ALA A 354 20.08 21.92 -9.55
N ASP A 355 19.46 22.41 -10.61
CA ASP A 355 18.17 23.13 -10.52
C ASP A 355 16.99 22.16 -10.29
N HIS A 356 17.20 20.87 -10.48
CA HIS A 356 16.17 19.84 -10.33
C HIS A 356 16.05 19.26 -8.93
N VAL A 357 16.93 19.64 -7.99
CA VAL A 357 16.89 19.18 -6.61
C VAL A 357 17.35 20.28 -5.66
N THR A 358 16.56 20.55 -4.63
CA THR A 358 16.91 21.50 -3.57
C THR A 358 17.61 20.76 -2.43
N VAL A 359 18.87 21.10 -2.15
CA VAL A 359 19.63 20.54 -1.03
C VAL A 359 19.60 21.52 0.13
N VAL A 360 19.08 21.06 1.28
CA VAL A 360 18.96 21.88 2.50
C VAL A 360 19.91 21.34 3.57
N GLY A 361 20.82 22.19 4.06
CA GLY A 361 21.86 21.81 5.03
C GLY A 361 23.21 21.58 4.35
N THR A 362 24.11 20.89 5.04
CA THR A 362 25.50 20.69 4.57
C THR A 362 25.76 19.19 4.42
N PRO A 363 25.63 18.62 3.22
CA PRO A 363 25.94 17.22 2.98
C PRO A 363 27.47 16.97 3.12
N THR A 364 27.84 15.76 3.52
CA THR A 364 29.23 15.30 3.55
C THR A 364 29.76 15.00 2.15
N SER A 365 28.87 14.64 1.23
CA SER A 365 29.15 14.45 -0.19
C SER A 365 27.91 14.77 -1.02
N SER A 366 28.12 15.38 -2.20
CA SER A 366 27.02 15.65 -3.14
C SER A 366 27.56 15.61 -4.57
N THR A 367 26.96 14.73 -5.36
CA THR A 367 27.16 14.65 -6.82
C THR A 367 25.78 14.75 -7.47
N ILE A 368 25.58 15.76 -8.33
CA ILE A 368 24.32 16.00 -9.02
C ILE A 368 24.59 16.10 -10.51
N GLU A 369 24.26 15.05 -11.22
CA GLU A 369 24.38 14.92 -12.66
C GLU A 369 23.03 14.58 -13.29
N LYS A 370 22.88 14.77 -14.58
CA LYS A 370 21.61 14.52 -15.29
C LYS A 370 21.07 13.11 -15.08
N LYS A 371 21.95 12.12 -15.07
CA LYS A 371 21.58 10.69 -14.98
C LYS A 371 21.86 10.06 -13.64
N SER A 372 22.48 10.78 -12.74
CA SER A 372 22.79 10.27 -11.41
C SER A 372 22.83 11.40 -10.38
N VAL A 373 22.19 11.16 -9.24
CA VAL A 373 22.24 12.04 -8.07
C VAL A 373 22.63 11.19 -6.88
N GLU A 374 23.65 11.61 -6.15
CA GLU A 374 24.02 11.01 -4.86
C GLU A 374 24.32 12.13 -3.86
N ILE A 375 23.56 12.17 -2.78
CA ILE A 375 23.67 13.16 -1.71
C ILE A 375 23.72 12.43 -0.38
N ILE A 376 24.77 12.69 0.40
CA ILE A 376 25.05 12.01 1.68
C ILE A 376 25.19 13.09 2.77
N PHE A 377 24.39 13.00 3.79
CA PHE A 377 24.46 13.86 4.99
C PHE A 377 25.17 13.19 6.16
#